data_1b554a6cbbaad57fe9198be5f8c96b92
#
_entry.id   1b554a6cbbaad57fe9198be5f8c96b92
#
_cell.length_a   1.000
_cell.length_b   1.000
_cell.length_c   1.000
_cell.angle_alpha   90.00
_cell.angle_beta   90.00
_cell.angle_gamma   90.00
#
_symmetry.space_group_name_H-M   'P 1'
#
loop_
_entity.id
_entity.type
_entity.pdbx_description
1 polymer ?
#
loop_
_entity_poly.entity_id
_entity_poly.type
_entity_poly.pdbx_seq_one_letter_code
_entity_poly.pdbx_strand_id
1 'polypeptide(L)'
;VSAKDGAPPSISIVYSTKWIEKSFANNDTAKVDYETRGVLYHELTHGFQLEPQGIGSYGTNKTFWAMIEGVADAVRYLNGGFTLEDRPKGGHYMDGYRTTGFFLAWLTQTKNPDFLRKFNRSTLEVIPWSFDGGVKYALGNDYDIDSLWKEYMATMGDEA
;
A
#
# COMPACT_ATOMS: atom_id res chain seq x y z
N VAL A 1 -13.34 -9.04 2.84
CA VAL A 1 -14.50 -9.60 2.11
C VAL A 1 -15.09 -10.72 2.94
N SER A 2 -16.27 -10.53 3.50
CA SER A 2 -16.97 -11.58 4.24
C SER A 2 -18.23 -11.99 3.48
N ALA A 3 -18.36 -13.30 3.19
CA ALA A 3 -19.64 -13.89 2.81
C ALA A 3 -20.26 -14.50 4.08
N LYS A 4 -21.47 -14.07 4.42
CA LYS A 4 -22.31 -14.74 5.44
C LYS A 4 -23.46 -15.42 4.73
N ASP A 5 -23.66 -16.69 5.05
CA ASP A 5 -24.90 -17.43 4.75
C ASP A 5 -25.39 -17.40 3.29
N GLY A 6 -24.49 -17.65 2.32
CA GLY A 6 -24.87 -17.73 0.91
C GLY A 6 -25.11 -16.38 0.21
N ALA A 7 -24.96 -15.26 0.91
CA ALA A 7 -24.97 -13.95 0.28
C ALA A 7 -23.69 -13.76 -0.59
N PRO A 8 -23.76 -13.01 -1.70
CA PRO A 8 -22.57 -12.70 -2.48
C PRO A 8 -21.55 -11.94 -1.62
N PRO A 9 -20.24 -12.11 -1.85
CA PRO A 9 -19.22 -11.37 -1.13
C PRO A 9 -19.45 -9.87 -1.28
N SER A 10 -19.40 -9.15 -0.15
CA SER A 10 -19.62 -7.70 -0.13
C SER A 10 -18.45 -6.99 0.56
N ILE A 11 -18.14 -5.78 0.12
CA ILE A 11 -17.21 -4.86 0.74
C ILE A 11 -18.05 -3.75 1.40
N SER A 12 -17.85 -3.54 2.70
CA SER A 12 -18.47 -2.43 3.43
C SER A 12 -17.38 -1.44 3.84
N ILE A 13 -17.53 -0.18 3.42
CA ILE A 13 -16.64 0.92 3.79
C ILE A 13 -17.43 1.88 4.66
N VAL A 14 -16.90 2.15 5.87
CA VAL A 14 -17.49 3.13 6.80
C VAL A 14 -16.63 4.38 6.77
N TYR A 15 -17.21 5.48 6.29
CA TYR A 15 -16.52 6.76 6.18
C TYR A 15 -16.93 7.72 7.30
N SER A 16 -15.95 8.37 7.95
CA SER A 16 -16.21 9.32 9.03
C SER A 16 -16.77 10.63 8.49
N THR A 17 -17.98 11.00 8.89
CA THR A 17 -18.57 12.32 8.57
C THR A 17 -17.72 13.48 9.08
N LYS A 18 -17.04 13.32 10.24
CA LYS A 18 -16.11 14.32 10.78
C LYS A 18 -14.92 14.59 9.85
N TRP A 19 -14.45 13.59 9.10
CA TRP A 19 -13.42 13.76 8.09
C TRP A 19 -13.93 14.60 6.92
N ILE A 20 -15.14 14.31 6.45
CA ILE A 20 -15.79 15.08 5.37
C ILE A 20 -15.97 16.52 5.80
N GLU A 21 -16.54 16.76 6.98
CA GLU A 21 -16.73 18.10 7.54
C GLU A 21 -15.41 18.89 7.67
N LYS A 22 -14.36 18.24 8.15
CA LYS A 22 -13.03 18.85 8.25
C LYS A 22 -12.44 19.19 6.89
N SER A 23 -12.59 18.33 5.90
CA SER A 23 -12.13 18.56 4.53
C SER A 23 -12.91 19.68 3.84
N PHE A 24 -14.18 19.86 4.23
CA PHE A 24 -15.08 20.88 3.68
C PHE A 24 -15.06 22.22 4.45
N ALA A 25 -14.18 22.38 5.46
CA ALA A 25 -14.17 23.52 6.38
C ALA A 25 -14.12 24.92 5.72
N ASN A 26 -13.67 25.00 4.46
CA ASN A 26 -13.59 26.26 3.69
C ASN A 26 -14.47 26.23 2.44
N ASN A 27 -15.52 25.41 2.39
CA ASN A 27 -16.33 25.15 1.20
C ASN A 27 -15.50 24.65 -0.01
N ASP A 28 -14.37 23.99 0.26
CA ASP A 28 -13.47 23.45 -0.77
C ASP A 28 -13.96 22.08 -1.23
N THR A 29 -14.87 22.09 -2.20
CA THR A 29 -15.42 20.87 -2.79
C THR A 29 -14.37 20.04 -3.52
N ALA A 30 -13.35 20.68 -4.11
CA ALA A 30 -12.26 19.99 -4.80
C ALA A 30 -11.41 19.17 -3.83
N LYS A 31 -11.14 19.74 -2.64
CA LYS A 31 -10.45 19.04 -1.57
C LYS A 31 -11.24 17.85 -1.03
N VAL A 32 -12.55 18.01 -0.81
CA VAL A 32 -13.44 16.90 -0.38
C VAL A 32 -13.43 15.78 -1.41
N ASP A 33 -13.55 16.10 -2.69
CA ASP A 33 -13.51 15.11 -3.77
C ASP A 33 -12.16 14.38 -3.83
N TYR A 34 -11.06 15.12 -3.75
CA TYR A 34 -9.70 14.57 -3.72
C TYR A 34 -9.48 13.59 -2.56
N GLU A 35 -9.80 14.03 -1.33
CA GLU A 35 -9.65 13.20 -0.14
C GLU A 35 -10.57 11.98 -0.17
N THR A 36 -11.83 12.15 -0.58
CA THR A 36 -12.79 11.05 -0.65
C THR A 36 -12.35 9.99 -1.66
N ARG A 37 -11.93 10.39 -2.86
CA ARG A 37 -11.40 9.46 -3.86
C ARG A 37 -10.14 8.76 -3.37
N GLY A 38 -9.23 9.52 -2.75
CA GLY A 38 -7.99 8.97 -2.19
C GLY A 38 -8.26 7.90 -1.14
N VAL A 39 -9.17 8.16 -0.19
CA VAL A 39 -9.59 7.17 0.82
C VAL A 39 -10.25 5.96 0.16
N LEU A 40 -11.14 6.18 -0.82
CA LEU A 40 -11.79 5.06 -1.50
C LEU A 40 -10.80 4.16 -2.24
N TYR A 41 -9.76 4.70 -2.88
CA TYR A 41 -8.70 3.87 -3.48
C TYR A 41 -8.00 3.00 -2.45
N HIS A 42 -7.70 3.57 -1.28
CA HIS A 42 -7.08 2.83 -0.16
C HIS A 42 -8.00 1.71 0.34
N GLU A 43 -9.21 2.04 0.77
CA GLU A 43 -10.15 1.10 1.39
C GLU A 43 -10.63 0.01 0.41
N LEU A 44 -10.91 0.35 -0.83
CA LEU A 44 -11.28 -0.64 -1.84
C LEU A 44 -10.14 -1.62 -2.13
N THR A 45 -8.89 -1.19 -2.03
CA THR A 45 -7.73 -2.06 -2.21
C THR A 45 -7.74 -3.20 -1.20
N HIS A 46 -8.11 -2.95 0.06
CA HIS A 46 -8.22 -3.99 1.09
C HIS A 46 -9.19 -5.12 0.70
N GLY A 47 -10.22 -4.82 -0.10
CA GLY A 47 -11.17 -5.82 -0.61
C GLY A 47 -10.58 -6.82 -1.62
N PHE A 48 -9.43 -6.49 -2.22
CA PHE A 48 -8.76 -7.30 -3.24
C PHE A 48 -7.37 -7.78 -2.83
N GLN A 49 -6.88 -7.38 -1.67
CA GLN A 49 -5.59 -7.82 -1.15
C GLN A 49 -5.63 -9.28 -0.73
N LEU A 50 -4.52 -9.97 -0.98
CA LEU A 50 -4.25 -11.31 -0.48
C LEU A 50 -3.40 -11.20 0.79
N GLU A 51 -3.64 -12.07 1.75
CA GLU A 51 -3.00 -12.02 3.06
C GLU A 51 -1.67 -12.78 3.10
N PRO A 52 -0.59 -12.20 3.67
CA PRO A 52 0.69 -12.87 3.86
C PRO A 52 0.56 -14.17 4.66
N GLN A 53 1.07 -15.27 4.13
CA GLN A 53 0.98 -16.57 4.76
C GLN A 53 2.21 -16.87 5.64
N GLY A 54 1.98 -17.59 6.76
CA GLY A 54 3.04 -18.12 7.61
C GLY A 54 3.67 -17.10 8.59
N ILE A 55 3.12 -15.89 8.71
CA ILE A 55 3.68 -14.84 9.58
C ILE A 55 2.70 -14.26 10.60
N GLY A 56 1.59 -14.93 10.86
CA GLY A 56 0.56 -14.45 11.80
C GLY A 56 -0.54 -13.67 11.11
N SER A 57 -0.99 -12.55 11.72
CA SER A 57 -2.12 -11.77 11.22
C SER A 57 -1.85 -10.26 11.27
N TYR A 58 -2.72 -9.49 10.62
CA TYR A 58 -2.69 -8.03 10.60
C TYR A 58 -2.54 -7.40 12.00
N GLY A 59 -3.24 -7.90 13.00
CA GLY A 59 -3.21 -7.35 14.37
C GLY A 59 -2.01 -7.79 15.23
N THR A 60 -1.23 -8.78 14.78
CA THR A 60 -0.15 -9.39 15.58
C THR A 60 1.23 -9.29 14.97
N ASN A 61 1.33 -8.94 13.69
CA ASN A 61 2.61 -8.89 12.98
C ASN A 61 2.78 -7.58 12.21
N LYS A 62 3.83 -6.83 12.57
CA LYS A 62 4.13 -5.52 11.93
C LYS A 62 4.42 -5.65 10.43
N THR A 63 5.09 -6.72 10.00
CA THR A 63 5.42 -6.96 8.59
C THR A 63 4.14 -7.19 7.76
N PHE A 64 3.21 -7.98 8.33
CA PHE A 64 1.89 -8.20 7.74
C PHE A 64 1.13 -6.87 7.57
N TRP A 65 1.00 -6.13 8.69
CA TRP A 65 0.35 -4.82 8.70
C TRP A 65 0.97 -3.85 7.69
N ALA A 66 2.31 -3.74 7.68
CA ALA A 66 3.01 -2.81 6.79
C ALA A 66 2.80 -3.14 5.30
N MET A 67 2.73 -4.43 4.95
CA MET A 67 2.41 -4.87 3.58
C MET A 67 0.99 -4.44 3.20
N ILE A 68 0.00 -4.73 4.05
CA ILE A 68 -1.41 -4.44 3.77
C ILE A 68 -1.63 -2.93 3.57
N GLU A 69 -1.19 -2.11 4.53
CA GLU A 69 -1.35 -0.66 4.46
C GLU A 69 -0.50 -0.03 3.36
N GLY A 70 0.72 -0.54 3.16
CA GLY A 70 1.61 -0.04 2.12
C GLY A 70 1.10 -0.27 0.71
N VAL A 71 0.56 -1.45 0.41
CA VAL A 71 -0.04 -1.74 -0.91
C VAL A 71 -1.27 -0.86 -1.15
N ALA A 72 -2.12 -0.64 -0.13
CA ALA A 72 -3.29 0.23 -0.25
C ALA A 72 -2.88 1.68 -0.55
N ASP A 73 -1.87 2.22 0.13
CA ASP A 73 -1.36 3.56 -0.13
C ASP A 73 -0.60 3.67 -1.46
N ALA A 74 0.08 2.60 -1.92
CA ALA A 74 0.67 2.57 -3.26
C ALA A 74 -0.40 2.70 -4.35
N VAL A 75 -1.50 1.96 -4.24
CA VAL A 75 -2.64 2.07 -5.16
C VAL A 75 -3.24 3.47 -5.10
N ARG A 76 -3.44 4.03 -3.90
CA ARG A 76 -3.92 5.40 -3.72
C ARG A 76 -3.02 6.40 -4.45
N TYR A 77 -1.71 6.34 -4.26
CA TYR A 77 -0.76 7.25 -4.92
C TYR A 77 -0.77 7.10 -6.44
N LEU A 78 -0.69 5.87 -6.96
CA LEU A 78 -0.67 5.60 -8.40
C LEU A 78 -1.95 6.05 -9.12
N ASN A 79 -3.05 6.22 -8.38
CA ASN A 79 -4.33 6.75 -8.89
C ASN A 79 -4.57 8.24 -8.54
N GLY A 80 -3.52 8.97 -8.16
CA GLY A 80 -3.59 10.42 -7.94
C GLY A 80 -4.25 10.83 -6.61
N GLY A 81 -4.37 9.91 -5.64
CA GLY A 81 -4.89 10.21 -4.31
C GLY A 81 -3.84 10.70 -3.31
N PHE A 82 -2.58 10.80 -3.76
CA PHE A 82 -1.46 11.49 -3.11
C PHE A 82 -0.61 12.20 -4.16
N THR A 83 0.11 13.22 -3.74
CA THR A 83 1.18 13.88 -4.51
C THR A 83 2.56 13.51 -3.94
N LEU A 84 3.64 13.88 -4.59
CA LEU A 84 4.99 13.69 -4.05
C LEU A 84 5.23 14.48 -2.75
N GLU A 85 4.48 15.56 -2.51
CA GLU A 85 4.55 16.34 -1.29
C GLU A 85 4.04 15.56 -0.07
N ASP A 86 3.16 14.57 -0.29
CA ASP A 86 2.62 13.70 0.74
C ASP A 86 3.60 12.59 1.17
N ARG A 87 4.72 12.44 0.46
CA ARG A 87 5.72 11.42 0.74
C ARG A 87 6.46 11.72 2.04
N PRO A 88 6.46 10.79 3.03
CA PRO A 88 7.32 10.92 4.20
C PRO A 88 8.80 10.89 3.78
N LYS A 89 9.63 11.72 4.41
CA LYS A 89 11.09 11.67 4.25
C LYS A 89 11.68 10.68 5.24
N GLY A 90 12.68 9.93 4.82
CA GLY A 90 13.32 8.92 5.67
C GLY A 90 12.41 7.73 5.97
N GLY A 91 12.65 7.08 7.11
CA GLY A 91 11.92 5.88 7.53
C GLY A 91 12.47 4.58 6.98
N HIS A 92 11.62 3.55 6.94
CA HIS A 92 11.97 2.22 6.49
C HIS A 92 10.83 1.61 5.66
N TYR A 93 11.14 0.75 4.69
CA TYR A 93 10.13 0.12 3.82
C TYR A 93 9.06 -0.71 4.59
N MET A 94 9.31 -1.04 5.86
CA MET A 94 8.34 -1.71 6.74
C MET A 94 7.59 -0.79 7.69
N ASP A 95 7.57 0.53 7.45
CA ASP A 95 6.84 1.45 8.33
C ASP A 95 5.35 1.58 8.02
N GLY A 96 4.91 0.93 6.95
CA GLY A 96 3.51 0.92 6.55
C GLY A 96 3.06 2.22 5.87
N TYR A 97 1.77 2.28 5.54
CA TYR A 97 1.13 3.46 4.93
C TYR A 97 1.99 4.12 3.84
N ARG A 98 2.07 5.44 3.83
CA ARG A 98 2.76 6.23 2.80
C ARG A 98 4.24 5.88 2.66
N THR A 99 4.96 5.61 3.75
CA THR A 99 6.39 5.27 3.67
C THR A 99 6.61 4.02 2.81
N THR A 100 5.91 2.95 3.12
CA THR A 100 5.91 1.72 2.32
C THR A 100 5.27 1.94 0.96
N GLY A 101 4.13 2.65 0.92
CA GLY A 101 3.34 2.85 -0.29
C GLY A 101 4.09 3.57 -1.40
N PHE A 102 4.78 4.66 -1.11
CA PHE A 102 5.58 5.39 -2.10
C PHE A 102 6.75 4.54 -2.63
N PHE A 103 7.37 3.73 -1.79
CA PHE A 103 8.42 2.80 -2.24
C PHE A 103 7.87 1.73 -3.19
N LEU A 104 6.76 1.08 -2.85
CA LEU A 104 6.12 0.07 -3.71
C LEU A 104 5.63 0.67 -5.03
N ALA A 105 5.12 1.89 -4.99
CA ALA A 105 4.75 2.63 -6.18
C ALA A 105 5.97 2.97 -7.06
N TRP A 106 7.08 3.37 -6.45
CA TRP A 106 8.33 3.60 -7.16
C TRP A 106 8.85 2.32 -7.85
N LEU A 107 8.80 1.18 -7.18
CA LEU A 107 9.12 -0.12 -7.78
C LEU A 107 8.22 -0.43 -8.99
N THR A 108 6.93 -0.12 -8.87
CA THR A 108 5.97 -0.29 -9.96
C THR A 108 6.31 0.60 -11.17
N GLN A 109 6.68 1.84 -10.93
CA GLN A 109 6.97 2.81 -11.99
C GLN A 109 8.33 2.61 -12.64
N THR A 110 9.34 2.11 -11.89
CA THR A 110 10.74 2.09 -12.36
C THR A 110 11.26 0.70 -12.67
N LYS A 111 10.74 -0.34 -12.04
CA LYS A 111 11.26 -1.71 -12.20
C LYS A 111 10.31 -2.60 -13.02
N ASN A 112 9.03 -2.65 -12.66
CA ASN A 112 8.06 -3.49 -13.35
C ASN A 112 6.64 -2.95 -13.17
N PRO A 113 5.92 -2.57 -14.24
CA PRO A 113 4.53 -2.07 -14.13
C PRO A 113 3.55 -3.08 -13.51
N ASP A 114 3.86 -4.37 -13.55
CA ASP A 114 3.09 -5.45 -12.91
C ASP A 114 3.51 -5.73 -11.46
N PHE A 115 4.43 -4.93 -10.88
CA PHE A 115 5.03 -5.20 -9.59
C PHE A 115 3.99 -5.40 -8.50
N LEU A 116 3.07 -4.45 -8.30
CA LEU A 116 2.06 -4.55 -7.23
C LEU A 116 1.17 -5.79 -7.35
N ARG A 117 0.77 -6.16 -8.56
CA ARG A 117 -0.03 -7.36 -8.80
C ARG A 117 0.74 -8.63 -8.41
N LYS A 118 2.02 -8.73 -8.82
CA LYS A 118 2.88 -9.86 -8.47
C LYS A 118 3.21 -9.87 -6.98
N PHE A 119 3.49 -8.70 -6.39
CA PHE A 119 3.79 -8.57 -4.97
C PHE A 119 2.60 -8.97 -4.09
N ASN A 120 1.37 -8.57 -4.45
CA ASN A 120 0.16 -9.07 -3.81
C ASN A 120 0.03 -10.60 -3.96
N ARG A 121 0.30 -11.14 -5.15
CA ARG A 121 0.26 -12.60 -5.38
C ARG A 121 1.31 -13.37 -4.57
N SER A 122 2.47 -12.78 -4.33
CA SER A 122 3.56 -13.42 -3.56
C SER A 122 3.14 -13.83 -2.15
N THR A 123 2.10 -13.20 -1.59
CA THR A 123 1.60 -13.52 -0.25
C THR A 123 1.10 -14.95 -0.10
N LEU A 124 0.69 -15.57 -1.21
CA LEU A 124 0.24 -16.95 -1.27
C LEU A 124 1.34 -17.94 -1.70
N GLU A 125 2.40 -17.45 -2.33
CA GLU A 125 3.43 -18.27 -2.96
C GLU A 125 4.74 -18.33 -2.14
N VAL A 126 5.04 -17.27 -1.41
CA VAL A 126 6.21 -17.17 -0.52
C VAL A 126 5.78 -17.49 0.91
N ILE A 127 6.22 -18.60 1.48
CA ILE A 127 5.81 -19.06 2.81
C ILE A 127 7.03 -19.53 3.62
N PRO A 128 7.35 -18.96 4.79
CA PRO A 128 6.71 -17.76 5.37
C PRO A 128 6.98 -16.50 4.54
N TRP A 129 6.00 -15.62 4.48
CA TRP A 129 6.13 -14.41 3.67
C TRP A 129 7.11 -13.41 4.28
N SER A 130 7.85 -12.70 3.42
CA SER A 130 8.69 -11.56 3.78
C SER A 130 8.69 -10.52 2.66
N PHE A 131 9.01 -9.27 3.00
CA PHE A 131 9.15 -8.22 1.98
C PHE A 131 10.21 -8.58 0.92
N ASP A 132 11.38 -9.08 1.35
CA ASP A 132 12.43 -9.49 0.42
C ASP A 132 11.98 -10.64 -0.48
N GLY A 133 11.34 -11.66 0.09
CA GLY A 133 10.76 -12.76 -0.68
C GLY A 133 9.69 -12.30 -1.67
N GLY A 134 8.83 -11.36 -1.27
CA GLY A 134 7.82 -10.76 -2.13
C GLY A 134 8.44 -9.95 -3.28
N VAL A 135 9.50 -9.19 -3.01
CA VAL A 135 10.25 -8.45 -4.03
C VAL A 135 10.93 -9.41 -5.02
N LYS A 136 11.61 -10.44 -4.53
CA LYS A 136 12.24 -11.46 -5.38
C LYS A 136 11.24 -12.23 -6.24
N TYR A 137 10.07 -12.54 -5.68
CA TYR A 137 8.99 -13.15 -6.47
C TYR A 137 8.51 -12.24 -7.60
N ALA A 138 8.40 -10.94 -7.34
CA ALA A 138 7.85 -9.98 -8.30
C ALA A 138 8.85 -9.53 -9.37
N LEU A 139 10.14 -9.37 -9.00
CA LEU A 139 11.19 -8.80 -9.85
C LEU A 139 12.25 -9.81 -10.29
N GLY A 140 12.47 -10.88 -9.53
CA GLY A 140 13.53 -11.87 -9.75
C GLY A 140 14.53 -11.93 -8.60
N ASN A 141 15.28 -13.04 -8.54
CA ASN A 141 16.20 -13.33 -7.42
C ASN A 141 17.44 -12.43 -7.34
N ASP A 142 17.73 -11.69 -8.41
CA ASP A 142 18.86 -10.76 -8.48
C ASP A 142 18.58 -9.44 -7.72
N TYR A 143 17.34 -9.23 -7.30
CA TYR A 143 16.92 -8.05 -6.55
C TYR A 143 16.97 -8.31 -5.05
N ASP A 144 17.51 -7.32 -4.32
CA ASP A 144 17.61 -7.28 -2.87
C ASP A 144 16.85 -6.05 -2.35
N ILE A 145 15.96 -6.24 -1.38
CA ILE A 145 15.07 -5.17 -0.93
C ILE A 145 15.81 -4.00 -0.26
N ASP A 146 16.88 -4.28 0.49
CA ASP A 146 17.63 -3.23 1.18
C ASP A 146 18.42 -2.38 0.17
N SER A 147 18.93 -3.00 -0.90
CA SER A 147 19.58 -2.32 -2.01
C SER A 147 18.58 -1.45 -2.79
N LEU A 148 17.37 -1.97 -3.05
CA LEU A 148 16.30 -1.21 -3.70
C LEU A 148 15.81 -0.05 -2.83
N TRP A 149 15.72 -0.24 -1.52
CA TRP A 149 15.36 0.83 -0.60
C TRP A 149 16.40 1.96 -0.62
N LYS A 150 17.70 1.64 -0.60
CA LYS A 150 18.77 2.63 -0.73
C LYS A 150 18.72 3.36 -2.07
N GLU A 151 18.48 2.65 -3.16
CA GLU A 151 18.30 3.25 -4.49
C GLU A 151 17.11 4.22 -4.51
N TYR A 152 15.98 3.82 -3.93
CA TYR A 152 14.80 4.66 -3.77
C TYR A 152 15.11 5.94 -2.98
N MET A 153 15.73 5.81 -1.80
CA MET A 153 16.08 6.93 -0.94
C MET A 153 17.01 7.91 -1.66
N ALA A 154 18.04 7.40 -2.33
CA ALA A 154 18.96 8.22 -3.13
C ALA A 154 18.24 8.94 -4.29
N THR A 155 17.30 8.26 -4.98
CA THR A 155 16.48 8.85 -6.05
C THR A 155 15.60 9.98 -5.53
N MET A 156 15.13 9.87 -4.30
CA MET A 156 14.27 10.89 -3.66
C MET A 156 15.06 12.01 -2.98
N GLY A 157 16.39 11.93 -2.94
CA GLY A 157 17.26 12.90 -2.28
C GLY A 157 17.23 12.80 -0.74
N ASP A 158 16.85 11.64 -0.21
CA ASP A 158 16.88 11.35 1.22
C ASP A 158 18.19 10.61 1.57
N GLU A 159 18.68 10.78 2.79
CA GLU A 159 19.74 9.93 3.35
C GLU A 159 19.16 8.56 3.75
N ALA A 160 19.86 7.49 3.40
CA ALA A 160 19.46 6.11 3.70
C ALA A 160 19.99 5.66 5.06
#